data_6695db1ad421fb738eb0588c51050980
#
_entry.id   6695db1ad421fb738eb0588c51050980
#
_cell.length_a   1.000
_cell.length_b   1.000
_cell.length_c   1.000
_cell.angle_alpha   90.00
_cell.angle_beta   90.00
_cell.angle_gamma   90.00
#
_symmetry.space_group_name_H-M   'P 1'
#
loop_
_entity.id
_entity.type
_entity.pdbx_description
1 polymer ?
#
loop_
_entity_poly.entity_id
_entity_poly.type
_entity_poly.pdbx_seq_one_letter_code
_entity_poly.pdbx_strand_id
1 'polypeptide(L)'
;MSLSKITSAGFDSSSTTDAMTIPVGTTAQRPASPVAGMTRFNTTLGYPEWYDAKTTSWSPFTNTSGTYTLTYLVVAGGGAGNSGWINDVSTNGGGGGAGGLLTGTLQVSNGQSFSSVIGAGSSYVGNNQNPQLSGSNSTLSGTTINTLTALGGGGGGMQSRGGGGGGSGGGGAGGNGFSAGGTGTTGQGNNGSSGVSGANGTSGGGGGYGSAGGQPTAGSGYTDSVTGITFAVGGAGCSSTGATGTSGSANRGQGGGGSYNQNTAGNGGSGIVVLYYQGPQRAMGGTVTQSGNYTIHTFTSSGTFIA
;
A
#
# COMPACT_ATOMS: atom_id res chain seq x y z
N MET A 1 -5.43 34.97 -47.06
CA MET A 1 -4.87 33.66 -47.39
C MET A 1 -6.04 32.68 -47.49
N SER A 2 -6.25 32.06 -48.64
CA SER A 2 -7.30 31.05 -48.80
C SER A 2 -6.89 29.80 -48.02
N LEU A 3 -7.73 29.35 -47.08
CA LEU A 3 -7.58 28.07 -46.42
C LEU A 3 -7.76 26.96 -47.45
N SER A 4 -6.72 26.22 -47.76
CA SER A 4 -6.81 25.03 -48.61
C SER A 4 -7.70 24.02 -47.89
N LYS A 5 -8.85 23.67 -48.45
CA LYS A 5 -9.64 22.52 -47.97
C LYS A 5 -8.83 21.26 -48.21
N ILE A 6 -8.53 20.51 -47.13
CA ILE A 6 -8.07 19.13 -47.25
C ILE A 6 -9.25 18.33 -47.76
N THR A 7 -9.18 17.88 -49.03
CA THR A 7 -10.18 16.97 -49.61
C THR A 7 -9.82 15.54 -49.21
N SER A 8 -10.80 14.62 -49.23
CA SER A 8 -10.62 13.20 -48.88
C SER A 8 -9.48 12.49 -49.62
N ALA A 9 -9.03 13.05 -50.74
CA ALA A 9 -7.89 12.55 -51.51
C ALA A 9 -6.50 12.96 -50.95
N GLY A 10 -6.46 13.85 -49.95
CA GLY A 10 -5.22 14.29 -49.30
C GLY A 10 -5.01 13.70 -47.90
N PHE A 11 -5.87 12.80 -47.47
CA PHE A 11 -5.77 12.16 -46.16
C PHE A 11 -5.56 10.65 -46.37
N ASP A 12 -4.32 10.22 -46.40
CA ASP A 12 -3.98 8.78 -46.42
C ASP A 12 -3.90 8.26 -44.97
N SER A 13 -4.92 7.52 -44.57
CA SER A 13 -4.95 6.83 -43.25
C SER A 13 -4.50 5.37 -43.37
N SER A 14 -3.95 4.95 -44.51
CA SER A 14 -3.53 3.55 -44.74
C SER A 14 -2.19 3.19 -44.10
N SER A 15 -1.38 4.19 -43.71
CA SER A 15 -0.13 3.99 -42.98
C SER A 15 -0.40 3.90 -41.48
N THR A 16 -0.22 2.72 -40.90
CA THR A 16 -0.46 2.45 -39.46
C THR A 16 0.64 2.97 -38.54
N THR A 17 1.69 3.57 -39.08
CA THR A 17 2.89 4.01 -38.35
C THR A 17 3.06 5.54 -38.30
N ASP A 18 2.34 6.30 -39.14
CA ASP A 18 2.49 7.75 -39.22
C ASP A 18 1.48 8.46 -38.33
N ALA A 19 1.98 9.37 -37.47
CA ALA A 19 1.16 10.20 -36.61
C ALA A 19 0.71 11.45 -37.38
N MET A 20 -0.58 11.82 -37.26
CA MET A 20 -1.06 13.12 -37.75
C MET A 20 -0.56 14.22 -36.81
N THR A 21 0.15 15.22 -37.32
CA THR A 21 0.51 16.42 -36.59
C THR A 21 -0.65 17.41 -36.59
N ILE A 22 -1.19 17.74 -35.42
CA ILE A 22 -2.19 18.82 -35.27
C ILE A 22 -1.48 20.16 -35.05
N PRO A 23 -2.13 21.32 -35.34
CA PRO A 23 -1.56 22.63 -35.08
C PRO A 23 -1.09 22.78 -33.61
N VAL A 24 0.12 23.35 -33.42
CA VAL A 24 0.75 23.54 -32.11
C VAL A 24 0.86 25.01 -31.79
N GLY A 25 0.67 25.38 -30.52
CA GLY A 25 0.85 26.78 -30.07
C GLY A 25 0.49 26.98 -28.62
N THR A 26 0.85 28.16 -28.07
CA THR A 26 0.54 28.54 -26.69
C THR A 26 -0.94 28.88 -26.49
N THR A 27 -1.38 29.00 -25.21
CA THR A 27 -2.72 29.49 -24.91
C THR A 27 -3.03 30.85 -25.54
N ALA A 28 -2.04 31.76 -25.58
CA ALA A 28 -2.18 33.10 -26.17
C ALA A 28 -2.34 33.08 -27.69
N GLN A 29 -1.90 31.99 -28.34
CA GLN A 29 -2.00 31.79 -29.79
C GLN A 29 -3.28 31.06 -30.23
N ARG A 30 -4.28 30.96 -29.35
CA ARG A 30 -5.59 30.47 -29.75
C ARG A 30 -6.22 31.39 -30.80
N PRO A 31 -6.90 30.85 -31.82
CA PRO A 31 -7.63 31.71 -32.78
C PRO A 31 -8.60 32.66 -32.07
N ALA A 32 -8.59 33.93 -32.48
CA ALA A 32 -9.51 34.96 -31.90
C ALA A 32 -10.95 34.66 -32.20
N SER A 33 -11.27 33.96 -33.30
CA SER A 33 -12.59 33.52 -33.69
C SER A 33 -12.59 32.02 -33.97
N PRO A 34 -12.60 31.21 -32.92
CA PRO A 34 -12.59 29.78 -33.09
C PRO A 34 -13.95 29.24 -33.56
N VAL A 35 -13.94 28.17 -34.35
CA VAL A 35 -15.15 27.46 -34.77
C VAL A 35 -15.24 26.09 -34.13
N ALA A 36 -16.45 25.55 -33.99
CA ALA A 36 -16.71 24.24 -33.38
C ALA A 36 -15.84 23.15 -34.00
N GLY A 37 -15.24 22.35 -33.15
CA GLY A 37 -14.41 21.20 -33.54
C GLY A 37 -12.97 21.56 -33.98
N MET A 38 -12.55 22.82 -33.93
CA MET A 38 -11.11 23.14 -34.07
C MET A 38 -10.30 22.40 -33.05
N THR A 39 -9.19 21.75 -33.48
CA THR A 39 -8.28 20.98 -32.62
C THR A 39 -6.87 21.49 -32.74
N ARG A 40 -6.12 21.48 -31.63
CA ARG A 40 -4.71 21.87 -31.59
C ARG A 40 -4.02 21.28 -30.34
N PHE A 41 -2.67 21.27 -30.34
CA PHE A 41 -1.89 21.00 -29.13
C PHE A 41 -1.52 22.31 -28.44
N ASN A 42 -1.86 22.47 -27.17
CA ASN A 42 -1.55 23.64 -26.36
C ASN A 42 -0.24 23.44 -25.60
N THR A 43 0.82 24.12 -25.98
CA THR A 43 2.16 23.99 -25.36
C THR A 43 2.25 24.60 -23.97
N THR A 44 1.39 25.57 -23.65
CA THR A 44 1.33 26.16 -22.29
C THR A 44 0.71 25.18 -21.30
N LEU A 45 -0.30 24.42 -21.75
CA LEU A 45 -1.05 23.49 -20.91
C LEU A 45 -0.55 22.04 -21.00
N GLY A 46 0.24 21.71 -22.07
CA GLY A 46 0.86 20.40 -22.26
C GLY A 46 -0.09 19.31 -22.77
N TYR A 47 -1.25 19.68 -23.35
CA TYR A 47 -2.23 18.70 -23.87
C TYR A 47 -2.91 19.17 -25.17
N PRO A 48 -3.47 18.23 -25.98
CA PRO A 48 -4.33 18.58 -27.10
C PRO A 48 -5.68 19.11 -26.60
N GLU A 49 -6.19 20.13 -27.28
CA GLU A 49 -7.46 20.79 -26.97
C GLU A 49 -8.33 20.93 -28.20
N TRP A 50 -9.64 21.04 -27.96
CA TRP A 50 -10.64 21.30 -29.01
C TRP A 50 -11.58 22.42 -28.59
N TYR A 51 -12.12 23.15 -29.56
CA TYR A 51 -13.07 24.22 -29.28
C TYR A 51 -14.50 23.65 -29.19
N ASP A 52 -15.11 23.79 -28.01
CA ASP A 52 -16.51 23.44 -27.77
C ASP A 52 -17.40 24.66 -27.97
N ALA A 53 -18.20 24.64 -29.03
CA ALA A 53 -19.14 25.75 -29.33
C ALA A 53 -20.29 25.84 -28.33
N LYS A 54 -20.62 24.79 -27.56
CA LYS A 54 -21.67 24.84 -26.54
C LYS A 54 -21.24 25.63 -25.33
N THR A 55 -20.01 25.43 -24.90
CA THR A 55 -19.41 26.14 -23.76
C THR A 55 -18.63 27.38 -24.17
N THR A 56 -18.50 27.62 -25.49
CA THR A 56 -17.68 28.70 -26.08
C THR A 56 -16.26 28.75 -25.53
N SER A 57 -15.68 27.58 -25.27
CA SER A 57 -14.36 27.43 -24.63
C SER A 57 -13.50 26.33 -25.28
N TRP A 58 -12.19 26.45 -25.08
CA TRP A 58 -11.24 25.40 -25.44
C TRP A 58 -11.21 24.34 -24.32
N SER A 59 -11.55 23.12 -24.67
CA SER A 59 -11.61 21.99 -23.77
C SER A 59 -10.51 20.98 -24.12
N PRO A 60 -9.85 20.35 -23.14
CA PRO A 60 -8.90 19.27 -23.42
C PRO A 60 -9.61 18.05 -24.02
N PHE A 61 -8.90 17.23 -24.76
CA PHE A 61 -9.40 15.94 -25.23
C PHE A 61 -9.54 14.90 -24.10
N THR A 62 -9.05 15.24 -22.93
CA THR A 62 -9.27 14.41 -21.75
C THR A 62 -10.72 14.55 -21.31
N ASN A 63 -11.35 13.47 -20.94
CA ASN A 63 -12.68 13.49 -20.31
C ASN A 63 -12.58 14.13 -18.91
N THR A 64 -12.46 15.47 -18.87
CA THR A 64 -12.16 16.24 -17.65
C THR A 64 -13.39 16.55 -16.80
N SER A 65 -14.58 16.16 -17.22
CA SER A 65 -15.83 16.50 -16.52
C SER A 65 -16.38 15.37 -15.62
N GLY A 66 -15.64 14.29 -15.41
CA GLY A 66 -16.11 13.17 -14.62
C GLY A 66 -15.40 13.03 -13.28
N THR A 67 -16.17 13.02 -12.20
CA THR A 67 -15.74 12.38 -10.95
C THR A 67 -15.92 10.88 -11.07
N TYR A 68 -15.03 10.12 -10.43
CA TYR A 68 -15.18 8.67 -10.31
C TYR A 68 -14.79 8.19 -8.91
N THR A 69 -15.31 7.03 -8.54
CA THR A 69 -14.99 6.44 -7.26
C THR A 69 -13.66 5.70 -7.36
N LEU A 70 -12.69 6.13 -6.57
CA LEU A 70 -11.40 5.49 -6.37
C LEU A 70 -11.43 4.71 -5.07
N THR A 71 -11.22 3.39 -5.12
CA THR A 71 -11.01 2.58 -3.92
C THR A 71 -9.52 2.58 -3.56
N TYR A 72 -9.22 2.71 -2.26
CA TYR A 72 -7.85 2.68 -1.76
C TYR A 72 -7.64 1.57 -0.73
N LEU A 73 -6.45 0.97 -0.78
CA LEU A 73 -5.85 0.18 0.29
C LEU A 73 -4.49 0.80 0.61
N VAL A 74 -4.30 1.20 1.86
CA VAL A 74 -3.03 1.69 2.38
C VAL A 74 -2.56 0.72 3.45
N VAL A 75 -1.48 0.01 3.21
CA VAL A 75 -0.93 -1.02 4.10
C VAL A 75 0.46 -0.61 4.53
N ALA A 76 0.69 -0.51 5.82
CA ALA A 76 1.99 -0.18 6.42
C ALA A 76 2.94 -1.38 6.44
N GLY A 77 4.20 -1.16 6.78
CA GLY A 77 5.17 -2.22 6.99
C GLY A 77 4.84 -3.04 8.24
N GLY A 78 5.06 -4.36 8.18
CA GLY A 78 4.92 -5.27 9.32
C GLY A 78 6.08 -5.16 10.31
N GLY A 79 5.84 -5.47 11.59
CA GLY A 79 6.86 -5.60 12.62
C GLY A 79 7.68 -6.88 12.46
N ALA A 80 8.93 -6.87 12.90
CA ALA A 80 9.72 -8.08 12.97
C ALA A 80 9.27 -9.00 14.12
N GLY A 81 9.46 -10.31 13.95
CA GLY A 81 9.42 -11.23 15.07
C GLY A 81 10.64 -11.05 15.98
N ASN A 82 10.62 -11.70 17.13
CA ASN A 82 11.74 -11.66 18.06
C ASN A 82 12.21 -13.08 18.41
N SER A 83 13.42 -13.19 18.97
CA SER A 83 13.97 -14.44 19.47
C SER A 83 13.73 -14.58 20.98
N GLY A 84 13.97 -15.77 21.52
CA GLY A 84 14.11 -15.96 22.95
C GLY A 84 15.36 -15.26 23.50
N TRP A 85 15.56 -15.36 24.84
CA TRP A 85 16.67 -14.70 25.52
C TRP A 85 17.97 -15.51 25.45
N ILE A 86 19.10 -14.81 25.27
CA ILE A 86 20.44 -15.42 25.07
C ILE A 86 20.90 -16.29 26.23
N ASN A 87 20.49 -15.98 27.45
CA ASN A 87 20.90 -16.68 28.66
C ASN A 87 19.83 -17.63 29.24
N ASP A 88 18.72 -17.83 28.55
CA ASP A 88 17.63 -18.70 28.96
C ASP A 88 17.10 -19.52 27.78
N VAL A 89 17.58 -20.76 27.71
CA VAL A 89 17.23 -21.74 26.66
C VAL A 89 15.77 -22.18 26.67
N SER A 90 14.95 -21.68 27.59
CA SER A 90 13.55 -22.03 27.73
C SER A 90 12.61 -20.90 27.30
N THR A 91 13.12 -19.89 26.57
CA THR A 91 12.33 -18.76 26.10
C THR A 91 12.10 -18.77 24.61
N ASN A 92 10.92 -18.32 24.20
CA ASN A 92 10.44 -18.20 22.84
C ASN A 92 10.08 -16.74 22.53
N GLY A 93 10.57 -16.22 21.42
CA GLY A 93 10.24 -14.87 20.96
C GLY A 93 8.86 -14.80 20.31
N GLY A 94 8.16 -13.68 20.48
CA GLY A 94 6.85 -13.43 19.91
C GLY A 94 6.89 -13.11 18.40
N GLY A 95 5.80 -13.36 17.71
CA GLY A 95 5.63 -12.95 16.32
C GLY A 95 5.37 -11.44 16.17
N GLY A 96 5.85 -10.83 15.10
CA GLY A 96 5.56 -9.42 14.80
C GLY A 96 4.10 -9.18 14.40
N GLY A 97 3.55 -8.03 14.73
CA GLY A 97 2.25 -7.57 14.28
C GLY A 97 2.26 -7.19 12.80
N ALA A 98 1.14 -7.35 12.13
CA ALA A 98 0.98 -6.84 10.77
C ALA A 98 1.02 -5.30 10.74
N GLY A 99 1.44 -4.73 9.63
CA GLY A 99 1.20 -3.32 9.34
C GLY A 99 -0.29 -3.00 9.35
N GLY A 100 -0.65 -1.82 9.84
CA GLY A 100 -2.02 -1.33 9.79
C GLY A 100 -2.53 -1.28 8.34
N LEU A 101 -3.82 -1.52 8.17
CA LEU A 101 -4.48 -1.43 6.89
C LEU A 101 -5.64 -0.44 6.98
N LEU A 102 -5.68 0.49 6.04
CA LEU A 102 -6.81 1.39 5.80
C LEU A 102 -7.40 1.09 4.43
N THR A 103 -8.72 0.98 4.34
CA THR A 103 -9.43 0.82 3.07
C THR A 103 -10.69 1.67 3.06
N GLY A 104 -11.08 2.11 1.88
CA GLY A 104 -12.27 2.94 1.68
C GLY A 104 -12.33 3.48 0.27
N THR A 105 -13.20 4.46 0.07
CA THR A 105 -13.41 5.09 -1.25
C THR A 105 -13.25 6.59 -1.18
N LEU A 106 -12.81 7.17 -2.29
CA LEU A 106 -12.71 8.62 -2.53
C LEU A 106 -13.46 8.96 -3.80
N GLN A 107 -14.11 10.13 -3.83
CA GLN A 107 -14.54 10.73 -5.09
C GLN A 107 -13.40 11.57 -5.63
N VAL A 108 -12.90 11.22 -6.80
CA VAL A 108 -11.76 11.90 -7.42
C VAL A 108 -12.17 12.50 -8.77
N SER A 109 -11.58 13.64 -9.08
CA SER A 109 -11.73 14.30 -10.37
C SER A 109 -10.43 14.22 -11.16
N ASN A 110 -10.52 14.23 -12.48
CA ASN A 110 -9.33 14.21 -13.34
C ASN A 110 -8.36 15.34 -12.98
N GLY A 111 -7.07 15.05 -13.02
CA GLY A 111 -5.98 15.99 -12.68
C GLY A 111 -5.69 16.11 -11.18
N GLN A 112 -6.47 15.51 -10.29
CA GLN A 112 -6.12 15.44 -8.87
C GLN A 112 -4.90 14.55 -8.66
N SER A 113 -4.02 14.99 -7.77
CA SER A 113 -2.77 14.29 -7.47
C SER A 113 -2.77 13.77 -6.03
N PHE A 114 -2.32 12.53 -5.86
CA PHE A 114 -2.19 11.86 -4.57
C PHE A 114 -0.78 11.30 -4.43
N SER A 115 -0.11 11.65 -3.33
CA SER A 115 1.21 11.13 -2.99
C SER A 115 1.08 9.91 -2.08
N SER A 116 1.75 8.83 -2.42
CA SER A 116 1.86 7.62 -1.62
C SER A 116 3.27 7.48 -1.05
N VAL A 117 3.39 7.24 0.26
CA VAL A 117 4.64 6.85 0.92
C VAL A 117 4.48 5.42 1.39
N ILE A 118 5.44 4.57 1.07
CA ILE A 118 5.40 3.15 1.41
C ILE A 118 6.33 2.86 2.58
N GLY A 119 5.75 2.34 3.67
CA GLY A 119 6.50 1.96 4.87
C GLY A 119 7.31 0.68 4.68
N ALA A 120 8.55 0.70 5.12
CA ALA A 120 9.38 -0.50 5.16
C ALA A 120 8.91 -1.46 6.26
N GLY A 121 9.05 -2.77 6.04
CA GLY A 121 9.00 -3.75 7.11
C GLY A 121 10.21 -3.61 8.03
N SER A 122 10.04 -3.99 9.29
CA SER A 122 11.14 -3.98 10.25
C SER A 122 12.08 -5.16 10.01
N SER A 123 13.39 -4.92 10.19
CA SER A 123 14.38 -5.98 10.16
C SER A 123 14.64 -6.51 11.57
N TYR A 124 14.76 -7.83 11.69
CA TYR A 124 15.29 -8.47 12.89
C TYR A 124 16.79 -8.18 13.02
N VAL A 125 17.24 -7.75 14.17
CA VAL A 125 18.64 -7.31 14.39
C VAL A 125 19.46 -8.23 15.31
N GLY A 126 19.10 -9.51 15.39
CA GLY A 126 19.82 -10.48 16.21
C GLY A 126 19.49 -10.39 17.71
N ASN A 127 20.23 -11.11 18.53
CA ASN A 127 20.01 -11.33 19.97
C ASN A 127 20.07 -10.06 20.85
N ASN A 128 19.84 -8.91 20.29
CA ASN A 128 19.89 -7.65 21.01
C ASN A 128 18.52 -7.29 21.54
N GLN A 129 18.44 -7.29 22.78
CA GLN A 129 17.65 -6.59 23.80
C GLN A 129 16.72 -5.44 23.36
N ASN A 130 16.50 -5.21 22.08
CA ASN A 130 15.59 -4.20 21.59
C ASN A 130 14.25 -4.84 21.19
N PRO A 131 13.21 -4.63 22.01
CA PRO A 131 12.00 -5.42 21.92
C PRO A 131 10.97 -4.93 20.91
N GLN A 132 11.18 -3.84 20.23
CA GLN A 132 10.10 -3.21 19.48
C GLN A 132 10.53 -2.74 18.09
N LEU A 133 10.97 -3.72 17.30
CA LEU A 133 11.27 -3.50 15.88
C LEU A 133 9.95 -3.36 15.10
N SER A 134 9.33 -2.18 15.23
CA SER A 134 8.09 -1.86 14.53
C SER A 134 8.33 -1.53 13.07
N GLY A 135 7.39 -1.88 12.20
CA GLY A 135 7.38 -1.44 10.82
C GLY A 135 7.19 0.07 10.69
N SER A 136 7.43 0.60 9.51
CA SER A 136 7.22 2.01 9.19
C SER A 136 5.81 2.26 8.67
N ASN A 137 5.29 3.48 8.88
CA ASN A 137 3.98 3.88 8.40
C ASN A 137 3.94 4.00 6.86
N SER A 138 2.78 3.70 6.29
CA SER A 138 2.45 4.09 4.91
C SER A 138 1.42 5.19 4.90
N THR A 139 1.50 6.10 3.93
CA THR A 139 0.54 7.21 3.82
C THR A 139 0.00 7.36 2.41
N LEU A 140 -1.25 7.85 2.31
CA LEU A 140 -1.82 8.41 1.09
C LEU A 140 -2.31 9.81 1.40
N SER A 141 -1.82 10.82 0.67
CA SER A 141 -2.15 12.23 0.88
C SER A 141 -2.47 12.91 -0.45
N GLY A 142 -3.24 13.97 -0.40
CA GLY A 142 -3.61 14.80 -1.55
C GLY A 142 -4.26 16.09 -1.10
N THR A 143 -4.41 17.06 -2.00
CA THR A 143 -4.96 18.38 -1.66
C THR A 143 -6.43 18.36 -1.24
N THR A 144 -7.14 17.29 -1.59
CA THR A 144 -8.60 17.15 -1.37
C THR A 144 -8.95 16.14 -0.29
N ILE A 145 -7.97 15.53 0.35
CA ILE A 145 -8.18 14.55 1.43
C ILE A 145 -7.28 14.85 2.63
N ASN A 146 -7.74 14.51 3.82
CA ASN A 146 -6.84 14.39 4.97
C ASN A 146 -5.88 13.23 4.72
N THR A 147 -4.63 13.39 5.15
CA THR A 147 -3.64 12.33 5.03
C THR A 147 -4.10 11.06 5.74
N LEU A 148 -4.24 9.98 4.98
CA LEU A 148 -4.49 8.64 5.49
C LEU A 148 -3.16 8.05 5.94
N THR A 149 -3.03 7.68 7.21
CA THR A 149 -1.80 7.09 7.76
C THR A 149 -2.11 5.71 8.32
N ALA A 150 -1.62 4.69 7.65
CA ALA A 150 -1.56 3.33 8.18
C ALA A 150 -0.32 3.20 9.06
N LEU A 151 -0.47 2.75 10.28
CA LEU A 151 0.62 2.65 11.27
C LEU A 151 1.40 1.35 11.08
N GLY A 152 2.72 1.41 11.24
CA GLY A 152 3.56 0.21 11.20
C GLY A 152 3.13 -0.83 12.24
N GLY A 153 3.34 -2.10 11.94
CA GLY A 153 3.07 -3.22 12.84
C GLY A 153 4.04 -3.25 14.02
N GLY A 154 3.59 -3.65 15.19
CA GLY A 154 4.41 -3.77 16.39
C GLY A 154 5.38 -4.95 16.33
N GLY A 155 6.59 -4.81 16.86
CA GLY A 155 7.56 -5.91 16.95
C GLY A 155 7.15 -6.99 17.95
N GLY A 156 7.60 -8.22 17.76
CA GLY A 156 7.40 -9.33 18.69
C GLY A 156 8.09 -9.09 20.04
N GLY A 157 7.49 -9.60 21.11
CA GLY A 157 8.03 -9.56 22.48
C GLY A 157 9.20 -10.52 22.66
N MET A 158 10.03 -10.22 23.65
CA MET A 158 11.08 -11.07 24.13
C MET A 158 10.99 -11.16 25.66
N GLN A 159 11.74 -12.06 26.29
CA GLN A 159 11.68 -12.32 27.74
C GLN A 159 11.33 -11.07 28.58
N SER A 160 10.25 -11.13 29.34
CA SER A 160 9.75 -10.07 30.23
C SER A 160 9.40 -8.75 29.57
N ARG A 161 9.50 -8.65 28.20
CA ARG A 161 9.07 -7.48 27.43
C ARG A 161 7.95 -7.85 26.49
N GLY A 162 6.85 -7.17 26.62
CA GLY A 162 5.65 -7.35 25.82
C GLY A 162 5.91 -7.10 24.35
N GLY A 163 5.02 -7.61 23.53
CA GLY A 163 4.95 -7.20 22.11
C GLY A 163 4.73 -5.71 21.97
N GLY A 164 5.27 -5.12 20.90
CA GLY A 164 5.07 -3.70 20.57
C GLY A 164 3.64 -3.42 20.10
N GLY A 165 3.13 -2.24 20.44
CA GLY A 165 1.89 -1.72 19.82
C GLY A 165 2.15 -1.21 18.40
N GLY A 166 1.10 -1.16 17.56
CA GLY A 166 1.19 -0.67 16.19
C GLY A 166 -0.14 -0.68 15.45
N GLY A 167 -0.12 -0.71 14.14
CA GLY A 167 -1.31 -0.98 13.33
C GLY A 167 -1.97 -2.27 13.80
N SER A 168 -1.21 -3.38 13.81
CA SER A 168 -1.50 -4.55 14.63
C SER A 168 -0.39 -4.75 15.66
N GLY A 169 -0.72 -5.28 16.84
CA GLY A 169 0.23 -5.52 17.93
C GLY A 169 1.07 -6.77 17.72
N GLY A 170 2.32 -6.75 18.18
CA GLY A 170 3.19 -7.94 18.22
C GLY A 170 2.78 -8.93 19.29
N GLY A 171 3.08 -10.21 19.12
CA GLY A 171 2.88 -11.27 20.11
C GLY A 171 3.86 -11.18 21.26
N GLY A 172 3.48 -11.64 22.46
CA GLY A 172 4.33 -11.71 23.65
C GLY A 172 5.29 -12.91 23.62
N ALA A 173 6.38 -12.82 24.35
CA ALA A 173 7.31 -13.93 24.56
C ALA A 173 6.68 -15.07 25.37
N GLY A 174 7.10 -16.29 25.11
CA GLY A 174 6.76 -17.48 25.89
C GLY A 174 7.92 -17.96 26.74
N GLY A 175 7.68 -18.89 27.68
CA GLY A 175 8.70 -19.48 28.52
C GLY A 175 8.80 -18.83 29.89
N ASN A 176 9.96 -18.94 30.54
CA ASN A 176 10.19 -18.44 31.90
C ASN A 176 10.04 -16.93 32.04
N GLY A 177 10.08 -16.19 30.96
CA GLY A 177 9.86 -14.75 30.98
C GLY A 177 8.67 -14.35 30.08
N PHE A 178 7.55 -15.04 30.20
CA PHE A 178 6.37 -14.77 29.37
C PHE A 178 5.92 -13.30 29.48
N SER A 179 5.36 -12.82 28.42
CA SER A 179 4.92 -11.42 28.36
C SER A 179 3.61 -11.23 27.60
N ALA A 180 3.00 -10.08 27.84
CA ALA A 180 1.78 -9.69 27.17
C ALA A 180 2.00 -9.42 25.66
N GLY A 181 0.97 -9.64 24.86
CA GLY A 181 0.94 -9.14 23.49
C GLY A 181 0.76 -7.63 23.42
N GLY A 182 1.21 -7.03 22.33
CA GLY A 182 1.04 -5.62 22.03
C GLY A 182 -0.38 -5.28 21.60
N THR A 183 -0.76 -4.01 21.72
CA THR A 183 -2.07 -3.51 21.30
C THR A 183 -2.08 -3.14 19.81
N GLY A 184 -3.16 -3.50 19.12
CA GLY A 184 -3.46 -3.00 17.79
C GLY A 184 -4.23 -1.67 17.84
N THR A 185 -4.16 -0.93 16.76
CA THR A 185 -4.92 0.31 16.59
C THR A 185 -6.29 -0.02 16.01
N THR A 186 -7.35 0.40 16.70
CA THR A 186 -8.74 0.22 16.26
C THR A 186 -8.93 0.74 14.82
N GLY A 187 -9.55 -0.07 13.97
CA GLY A 187 -9.78 0.24 12.55
C GLY A 187 -8.58 0.04 11.64
N GLN A 188 -7.40 -0.35 12.19
CA GLN A 188 -6.20 -0.64 11.40
C GLN A 188 -5.68 -2.07 11.60
N GLY A 189 -5.99 -2.70 12.73
CA GLY A 189 -5.57 -4.06 13.04
C GLY A 189 -5.95 -4.47 14.46
N ASN A 190 -5.47 -5.63 14.87
CA ASN A 190 -5.85 -6.26 16.14
C ASN A 190 -4.64 -6.49 17.05
N ASN A 191 -4.90 -6.85 18.31
CA ASN A 191 -3.89 -7.14 19.31
C ASN A 191 -3.10 -8.41 18.96
N GLY A 192 -1.82 -8.45 19.38
CA GLY A 192 -1.07 -9.68 19.49
C GLY A 192 -1.51 -10.48 20.71
N SER A 193 -1.22 -11.78 20.70
CA SER A 193 -1.49 -12.66 21.84
C SER A 193 -0.35 -12.61 22.86
N SER A 194 -0.68 -12.81 24.14
CA SER A 194 0.31 -13.06 25.18
C SER A 194 0.99 -14.42 24.99
N GLY A 195 2.21 -14.56 25.51
CA GLY A 195 2.87 -15.86 25.60
C GLY A 195 2.34 -16.69 26.78
N VAL A 196 2.78 -17.94 26.87
CA VAL A 196 2.49 -18.89 27.96
C VAL A 196 3.73 -19.05 28.84
N SER A 197 3.55 -19.08 30.15
CA SER A 197 4.58 -19.33 31.13
C SER A 197 5.03 -20.81 31.17
N GLY A 198 6.19 -21.07 31.73
CA GLY A 198 6.77 -22.41 31.94
C GLY A 198 7.89 -22.75 30.95
N ALA A 199 8.66 -23.78 31.26
CA ALA A 199 9.77 -24.19 30.41
C ALA A 199 9.28 -24.52 28.97
N ASN A 200 9.87 -23.88 27.98
CA ASN A 200 9.47 -23.97 26.57
C ASN A 200 8.03 -23.51 26.27
N GLY A 201 7.44 -22.63 27.10
CA GLY A 201 6.10 -22.10 26.89
C GLY A 201 5.96 -21.41 25.53
N THR A 202 4.84 -21.64 24.87
CA THR A 202 4.54 -21.09 23.54
C THR A 202 4.47 -19.57 23.58
N SER A 203 5.10 -18.90 22.63
CA SER A 203 4.96 -17.46 22.45
C SER A 203 3.68 -17.07 21.72
N GLY A 204 3.24 -15.84 21.87
CA GLY A 204 2.09 -15.27 21.16
C GLY A 204 2.41 -14.96 19.71
N GLY A 205 1.44 -15.17 18.83
CA GLY A 205 1.46 -14.62 17.48
C GLY A 205 1.08 -13.15 17.47
N GLY A 206 1.58 -12.42 16.47
CA GLY A 206 1.19 -11.04 16.23
C GLY A 206 -0.23 -10.94 15.68
N GLY A 207 -0.92 -9.83 15.96
CA GLY A 207 -2.22 -9.51 15.39
C GLY A 207 -2.14 -9.29 13.88
N GLY A 208 -3.23 -9.58 13.21
CA GLY A 208 -3.48 -9.22 11.82
C GLY A 208 -4.62 -8.22 11.69
N TYR A 209 -4.95 -7.83 10.48
CA TYR A 209 -6.10 -6.96 10.26
C TYR A 209 -7.43 -7.66 10.59
N GLY A 210 -7.57 -8.92 10.15
CA GLY A 210 -8.82 -9.68 10.26
C GLY A 210 -9.07 -10.29 11.64
N SER A 211 -8.02 -10.59 12.40
CA SER A 211 -8.15 -11.13 13.77
C SER A 211 -6.95 -10.85 14.65
N ALA A 212 -7.16 -10.94 15.95
CA ALA A 212 -6.07 -10.97 16.93
C ALA A 212 -5.16 -12.18 16.72
N GLY A 213 -3.92 -12.09 17.19
CA GLY A 213 -3.01 -13.23 17.26
C GLY A 213 -3.49 -14.29 18.27
N GLY A 214 -3.06 -15.52 18.02
CA GLY A 214 -3.26 -16.66 18.92
C GLY A 214 -1.93 -17.20 19.46
N GLN A 215 -1.95 -18.38 20.10
CA GLN A 215 -0.76 -19.08 20.59
C GLN A 215 -0.57 -20.38 19.82
N PRO A 216 0.43 -20.56 18.98
CA PRO A 216 1.35 -19.55 18.44
C PRO A 216 0.85 -18.91 17.12
N THR A 217 -0.43 -18.99 16.83
CA THR A 217 -1.02 -18.64 15.54
C THR A 217 -0.97 -17.14 15.25
N ALA A 218 -0.62 -16.81 14.04
CA ALA A 218 -0.71 -15.44 13.52
C ALA A 218 -2.17 -15.00 13.40
N GLY A 219 -2.45 -13.73 13.64
CA GLY A 219 -3.72 -13.11 13.29
C GLY A 219 -3.94 -13.10 11.76
N SER A 220 -5.17 -13.34 11.31
CA SER A 220 -5.53 -13.34 9.89
C SER A 220 -5.46 -11.94 9.29
N GLY A 221 -5.24 -11.87 7.97
CA GLY A 221 -5.22 -10.62 7.21
C GLY A 221 -6.56 -10.26 6.59
N TYR A 222 -6.50 -9.31 5.68
CA TYR A 222 -7.59 -8.85 4.82
C TYR A 222 -7.35 -9.35 3.39
N THR A 223 -8.30 -10.07 2.82
CA THR A 223 -8.25 -10.47 1.41
C THR A 223 -9.08 -9.50 0.59
N ASP A 224 -8.41 -8.77 -0.30
CA ASP A 224 -9.09 -7.85 -1.21
C ASP A 224 -9.72 -8.61 -2.39
N SER A 225 -11.00 -8.38 -2.64
CA SER A 225 -11.78 -9.13 -3.63
C SER A 225 -11.41 -8.82 -5.09
N VAL A 226 -10.83 -7.65 -5.36
CA VAL A 226 -10.45 -7.24 -6.72
C VAL A 226 -9.08 -7.78 -7.10
N THR A 227 -8.12 -7.73 -6.18
CA THR A 227 -6.77 -8.24 -6.41
C THR A 227 -6.61 -9.73 -6.09
N GLY A 228 -7.51 -10.31 -5.26
CA GLY A 228 -7.40 -11.67 -4.73
C GLY A 228 -6.25 -11.84 -3.72
N ILE A 229 -5.63 -10.75 -3.31
CA ILE A 229 -4.43 -10.74 -2.48
C ILE A 229 -4.80 -10.57 -1.00
N THR A 230 -4.14 -11.35 -0.12
CA THR A 230 -4.25 -11.17 1.33
C THR A 230 -3.14 -10.27 1.85
N PHE A 231 -3.51 -9.21 2.58
CA PHE A 231 -2.64 -8.21 3.19
C PHE A 231 -2.73 -8.26 4.71
N ALA A 232 -1.75 -7.69 5.39
CA ALA A 232 -1.74 -7.44 6.82
C ALA A 232 -2.03 -8.70 7.67
N VAL A 233 -1.34 -9.80 7.38
CA VAL A 233 -1.31 -11.03 8.21
C VAL A 233 -0.27 -10.87 9.29
N GLY A 234 -0.56 -11.26 10.53
CA GLY A 234 0.41 -11.27 11.63
C GLY A 234 1.55 -12.26 11.41
N GLY A 235 2.59 -12.17 12.22
CA GLY A 235 3.64 -13.18 12.31
C GLY A 235 3.27 -14.28 13.32
N ALA A 236 3.58 -15.52 13.02
CA ALA A 236 3.40 -16.62 13.98
C ALA A 236 4.32 -16.47 15.18
N GLY A 237 3.88 -16.89 16.36
CA GLY A 237 4.75 -17.12 17.50
C GLY A 237 5.58 -18.40 17.34
N CYS A 238 6.44 -18.66 18.31
CA CYS A 238 7.24 -19.87 18.37
C CYS A 238 6.62 -20.89 19.34
N SER A 239 6.59 -22.17 18.97
CA SER A 239 6.03 -23.25 19.78
C SER A 239 6.95 -24.46 19.98
N SER A 240 8.13 -24.47 19.33
CA SER A 240 9.00 -25.63 19.34
C SER A 240 10.47 -25.28 19.47
N THR A 241 11.24 -26.18 20.09
CA THR A 241 12.71 -26.08 20.15
C THR A 241 13.31 -26.13 18.75
N GLY A 242 14.32 -25.29 18.51
CA GLY A 242 15.01 -25.23 17.23
C GLY A 242 14.31 -24.42 16.13
N ALA A 243 13.12 -23.89 16.37
CA ALA A 243 12.39 -23.13 15.36
C ALA A 243 13.06 -21.80 15.02
N THR A 244 13.10 -21.48 13.72
CA THR A 244 13.47 -20.16 13.17
C THR A 244 12.20 -19.41 12.73
N GLY A 245 12.22 -18.09 12.80
CA GLY A 245 11.09 -17.27 12.36
C GLY A 245 11.07 -17.10 10.84
N THR A 246 9.89 -17.18 10.25
CA THR A 246 9.68 -16.88 8.82
C THR A 246 9.52 -15.38 8.63
N SER A 247 10.23 -14.82 7.64
CA SER A 247 10.03 -13.40 7.29
C SER A 247 8.69 -13.17 6.62
N GLY A 248 8.08 -12.04 6.93
CA GLY A 248 6.86 -11.57 6.28
C GLY A 248 7.08 -11.27 4.80
N SER A 249 6.08 -11.57 3.98
CA SER A 249 6.12 -11.31 2.55
C SER A 249 6.21 -9.81 2.27
N ALA A 250 7.11 -9.43 1.37
CA ALA A 250 7.22 -8.05 0.89
C ALA A 250 5.91 -7.59 0.23
N ASN A 251 5.63 -6.29 0.33
CA ASN A 251 4.44 -5.66 -0.26
C ASN A 251 3.11 -6.25 0.22
N ARG A 252 3.09 -6.70 1.49
CA ARG A 252 1.90 -7.28 2.13
C ARG A 252 1.65 -6.73 3.54
N GLY A 253 2.63 -6.00 4.10
CA GLY A 253 2.56 -5.57 5.49
C GLY A 253 2.52 -6.73 6.47
N GLN A 254 3.03 -7.90 6.11
CA GLN A 254 2.99 -9.09 6.95
C GLN A 254 4.01 -9.00 8.09
N GLY A 255 3.62 -9.42 9.30
CA GLY A 255 4.53 -9.54 10.44
C GLY A 255 5.51 -10.70 10.30
N GLY A 256 6.71 -10.55 10.86
CA GLY A 256 7.72 -11.60 10.91
C GLY A 256 7.45 -12.62 12.02
N GLY A 257 7.80 -13.89 11.82
CA GLY A 257 7.65 -14.96 12.80
C GLY A 257 8.64 -14.86 13.95
N GLY A 258 8.23 -15.23 15.16
CA GLY A 258 9.08 -15.41 16.32
C GLY A 258 9.94 -16.67 16.20
N SER A 259 11.01 -16.75 17.00
CA SER A 259 11.91 -17.90 16.98
C SER A 259 12.25 -18.42 18.40
N TYR A 260 12.74 -19.65 18.43
CA TYR A 260 13.21 -20.29 19.65
C TYR A 260 14.58 -19.76 20.05
N ASN A 261 14.74 -19.44 21.35
CA ASN A 261 16.01 -19.05 21.95
C ASN A 261 16.76 -18.01 21.08
N GLN A 262 17.99 -18.29 20.70
CA GLN A 262 18.86 -17.40 19.91
C GLN A 262 18.72 -17.57 18.39
N ASN A 263 17.77 -18.34 17.92
CA ASN A 263 17.56 -18.55 16.50
C ASN A 263 17.08 -17.26 15.81
N THR A 264 17.32 -17.18 14.52
CA THR A 264 16.91 -16.02 13.71
C THR A 264 15.39 -15.92 13.67
N ALA A 265 14.86 -14.78 14.09
CA ALA A 265 13.46 -14.43 13.89
C ALA A 265 13.22 -13.82 12.51
N GLY A 266 11.96 -13.77 12.10
CA GLY A 266 11.59 -13.25 10.80
C GLY A 266 11.55 -11.71 10.75
N ASN A 267 11.94 -11.14 9.63
CA ASN A 267 11.72 -9.74 9.32
C ASN A 267 10.22 -9.48 9.04
N GLY A 268 9.75 -8.27 9.28
CA GLY A 268 8.46 -7.80 8.76
C GLY A 268 8.52 -7.53 7.25
N GLY A 269 7.40 -7.75 6.55
CA GLY A 269 7.26 -7.41 5.14
C GLY A 269 6.97 -5.92 4.94
N SER A 270 7.42 -5.34 3.82
CA SER A 270 7.10 -3.96 3.46
C SER A 270 5.60 -3.77 3.24
N GLY A 271 5.15 -2.52 3.40
CA GLY A 271 3.81 -2.08 3.05
C GLY A 271 3.58 -1.94 1.55
N ILE A 272 2.40 -1.45 1.20
CA ILE A 272 1.95 -1.23 -0.18
C ILE A 272 0.81 -0.22 -0.18
N VAL A 273 0.64 0.51 -1.30
CA VAL A 273 -0.60 1.24 -1.59
C VAL A 273 -1.19 0.68 -2.88
N VAL A 274 -2.46 0.32 -2.84
CA VAL A 274 -3.23 -0.14 -4.01
C VAL A 274 -4.42 0.79 -4.19
N LEU A 275 -4.54 1.32 -5.41
CA LEU A 275 -5.63 2.20 -5.82
C LEU A 275 -6.33 1.58 -7.02
N TYR A 276 -7.66 1.47 -7.00
CA TYR A 276 -8.36 0.92 -8.17
C TYR A 276 -9.74 1.55 -8.38
N TYR A 277 -10.19 1.52 -9.62
CA TYR A 277 -11.48 2.03 -10.05
C TYR A 277 -12.04 1.19 -11.20
N GLN A 278 -13.35 1.27 -11.43
CA GLN A 278 -13.99 0.58 -12.55
C GLN A 278 -13.72 1.29 -13.89
N GLY A 279 -13.58 0.47 -14.92
CA GLY A 279 -13.43 0.89 -16.31
C GLY A 279 -11.98 0.91 -16.79
N PRO A 280 -11.76 1.41 -18.04
CA PRO A 280 -10.45 1.47 -18.66
C PRO A 280 -9.53 2.47 -17.94
N GLN A 281 -8.23 2.35 -18.22
CA GLN A 281 -7.23 3.25 -17.63
C GLN A 281 -7.54 4.71 -17.98
N ARG A 282 -7.61 5.57 -16.94
CA ARG A 282 -7.82 7.01 -17.02
C ARG A 282 -6.88 7.80 -16.11
N ALA A 283 -6.07 7.13 -15.32
CA ALA A 283 -5.13 7.69 -14.36
C ALA A 283 -3.71 7.19 -14.63
N MET A 284 -2.73 7.85 -14.01
CA MET A 284 -1.31 7.51 -14.15
C MET A 284 -0.69 7.29 -12.76
N GLY A 285 0.45 6.57 -12.74
CA GLY A 285 1.26 6.31 -11.54
C GLY A 285 1.19 4.87 -11.06
N GLY A 286 2.26 4.43 -10.41
CA GLY A 286 2.42 3.04 -10.00
C GLY A 286 2.52 2.04 -11.15
N THR A 287 2.49 0.76 -10.82
CA THR A 287 2.33 -0.32 -11.81
C THR A 287 0.86 -0.52 -12.10
N VAL A 288 0.47 -0.41 -13.38
CA VAL A 288 -0.93 -0.50 -13.79
C VAL A 288 -1.23 -1.91 -14.31
N THR A 289 -2.30 -2.50 -13.78
CA THR A 289 -2.82 -3.81 -14.21
C THR A 289 -4.35 -3.76 -14.32
N GLN A 290 -4.95 -4.80 -14.92
CA GLN A 290 -6.40 -4.94 -15.00
C GLN A 290 -6.83 -6.28 -14.38
N SER A 291 -7.96 -6.27 -13.66
CA SER A 291 -8.61 -7.45 -13.13
C SER A 291 -10.13 -7.30 -13.31
N GLY A 292 -10.71 -8.15 -14.18
CA GLY A 292 -12.09 -7.98 -14.59
C GLY A 292 -12.34 -6.60 -15.19
N ASN A 293 -13.29 -5.86 -14.62
CA ASN A 293 -13.62 -4.48 -15.05
C ASN A 293 -12.90 -3.40 -14.22
N TYR A 294 -11.83 -3.73 -13.50
CA TYR A 294 -11.09 -2.78 -12.68
C TYR A 294 -9.71 -2.47 -13.27
N THR A 295 -9.34 -1.20 -13.26
CA THR A 295 -7.96 -0.74 -13.45
C THR A 295 -7.32 -0.53 -12.09
N ILE A 296 -6.16 -1.16 -11.86
CA ILE A 296 -5.46 -1.22 -10.57
C ILE A 296 -4.10 -0.56 -10.70
N HIS A 297 -3.80 0.38 -9.82
CA HIS A 297 -2.51 1.05 -9.67
C HIS A 297 -1.85 0.56 -8.37
N THR A 298 -0.68 -0.06 -8.49
CA THR A 298 0.06 -0.64 -7.36
C THR A 298 1.35 0.12 -7.11
N PHE A 299 1.55 0.58 -5.87
CA PHE A 299 2.76 1.28 -5.41
C PHE A 299 3.48 0.40 -4.40
N THR A 300 4.62 -0.16 -4.79
CA THR A 300 5.55 -0.91 -3.92
C THR A 300 6.72 -0.06 -3.45
N SER A 301 6.82 1.16 -3.94
CA SER A 301 7.70 2.24 -3.52
C SER A 301 6.91 3.55 -3.54
N SER A 302 7.41 4.57 -2.83
CA SER A 302 6.76 5.88 -2.79
C SER A 302 6.64 6.48 -4.18
N GLY A 303 5.50 7.14 -4.46
CA GLY A 303 5.19 7.66 -5.78
C GLY A 303 3.93 8.51 -5.80
N THR A 304 3.52 8.93 -6.98
CA THR A 304 2.37 9.81 -7.19
C THR A 304 1.35 9.14 -8.11
N PHE A 305 0.08 9.17 -7.71
CA PHE A 305 -1.07 8.85 -8.54
C PHE A 305 -1.68 10.16 -9.05
N ILE A 306 -1.99 10.22 -10.36
CA ILE A 306 -2.66 11.36 -11.00
C ILE A 306 -3.96 10.81 -11.59
N ALA A 307 -5.09 11.29 -11.05
CA ALA A 307 -6.45 10.87 -11.39
C ALA A 307 -6.90 11.36 -12.77
#